data_924f5f08410375e86e050380c7d0c855
#
_entry.id   924f5f08410375e86e050380c7d0c855
#
_cell.length_a   1.000
_cell.length_b   1.000
_cell.length_c   1.000
_cell.angle_alpha   90.00
_cell.angle_beta   90.00
_cell.angle_gamma   90.00
#
_symmetry.space_group_name_H-M   'P 1'
#
loop_
_entity.id
_entity.type
_entity.pdbx_description
1 polymer ?
#
loop_
_entity_poly.entity_id
_entity_poly.type
_entity_poly.pdbx_seq_one_letter_code
_entity_poly.pdbx_strand_id
1 'polypeptide(L)'
;MTMNISRRDFNKLIVSGIAGSALGVFGGIGNAYAAKNRVVVIGGGFGGATAAKYLKKLDPSLSVTLVEPKAAYITCPFSNWVLGGLKTMEEITQTYGNLSSRYGVKVMADTAVSIDTARSTVTLKGGAVLNYDRLIVSPGIDFKWDAIQGYSQEVAEATMPHAFQAGPQTVLLNRQLQMMKDGGTVLICPPANPFRCPPGPYERASIIAYYLKEHKPKSKILILDAKDKFSKQALFQKGWERLYPGMIEWRGAAKGGKVQAVDSAAMTVTTELEVLKGDVVNIIPPQKAGRIAFDSGLSDASGWCPVNPVSFESTLRPGVHVIGDACVAGPMPKSGFAASSQGKVAAAAIVRLLRGKQPVSPSLVNTCYSLLAPGYGISVAGVYKISAEGIVEVPNSGGLTPIDAGDDQLMQEAMYARGWYNNIVKDIWG
;
A
#
# COMPACT_ATOMS: atom_id res chain seq x y z
N MET A 1 11.32 12.85 -38.06
CA MET A 1 9.87 12.89 -38.35
C MET A 1 9.15 12.20 -37.20
N THR A 2 8.67 12.98 -36.26
CA THR A 2 7.92 12.48 -35.09
C THR A 2 6.45 12.45 -35.45
N MET A 3 5.86 11.26 -35.54
CA MET A 3 4.42 11.09 -35.74
C MET A 3 3.71 11.31 -34.40
N ASN A 4 2.96 12.39 -34.28
CA ASN A 4 1.99 12.63 -33.21
C ASN A 4 0.73 11.81 -33.50
N ILE A 5 0.51 10.74 -32.75
CA ILE A 5 -0.74 9.95 -32.83
C ILE A 5 -1.72 10.52 -31.82
N SER A 6 -2.88 11.03 -32.31
CA SER A 6 -3.93 11.60 -31.45
C SER A 6 -4.73 10.49 -30.73
N ARG A 7 -5.35 10.82 -29.60
CA ARG A 7 -6.24 9.90 -28.84
C ARG A 7 -7.38 9.30 -29.67
N ARG A 8 -7.76 9.94 -30.77
CA ARG A 8 -8.82 9.47 -31.69
C ARG A 8 -8.34 8.37 -32.62
N ASP A 9 -7.06 8.35 -32.96
CA ASP A 9 -6.49 7.37 -33.90
C ASP A 9 -6.17 6.05 -33.19
N PHE A 10 -5.90 6.09 -31.89
CA PHE A 10 -5.71 4.89 -31.07
C PHE A 10 -7.00 4.04 -30.94
N ASN A 11 -8.17 4.67 -30.94
CA ASN A 11 -9.44 3.95 -30.84
C ASN A 11 -9.92 3.33 -32.19
N LYS A 12 -9.38 3.75 -33.33
CA LYS A 12 -9.75 3.21 -34.63
C LYS A 12 -8.98 1.95 -35.02
N LEU A 13 -7.83 1.68 -34.39
CA LEU A 13 -7.00 0.51 -34.64
C LEU A 13 -7.53 -0.81 -34.02
N ILE A 14 -8.59 -0.76 -33.23
CA ILE A 14 -9.18 -1.92 -32.53
C ILE A 14 -10.31 -2.58 -33.33
N VAL A 15 -10.83 -1.97 -34.38
CA VAL A 15 -12.10 -2.41 -35.04
C VAL A 15 -11.93 -3.10 -36.40
N SER A 16 -10.75 -3.19 -36.96
CA SER A 16 -10.59 -3.76 -38.31
C SER A 16 -9.77 -5.06 -38.31
N GLY A 17 -10.44 -6.20 -38.23
CA GLY A 17 -9.76 -7.48 -38.41
C GLY A 17 -10.60 -8.73 -38.19
N ILE A 18 -11.83 -8.82 -38.72
CA ILE A 18 -12.49 -10.14 -38.90
C ILE A 18 -13.36 -10.05 -40.19
N ALA A 19 -12.95 -10.70 -41.26
CA ALA A 19 -13.85 -11.27 -42.25
C ALA A 19 -13.07 -12.14 -43.25
N GLY A 20 -13.56 -13.36 -43.50
CA GLY A 20 -13.25 -14.21 -44.66
C GLY A 20 -12.65 -15.59 -44.30
N SER A 21 -13.33 -16.57 -44.34
CA SER A 21 -14.08 -17.53 -45.21
C SER A 21 -13.68 -18.94 -44.83
N ALA A 22 -14.46 -19.74 -44.52
CA ALA A 22 -15.46 -20.74 -44.78
C ALA A 22 -15.01 -21.98 -45.57
N LEU A 23 -15.47 -23.13 -45.05
CA LEU A 23 -15.76 -24.44 -45.63
C LEU A 23 -14.66 -25.51 -45.71
N GLY A 24 -14.89 -26.55 -44.93
CA GLY A 24 -14.74 -27.92 -45.32
C GLY A 24 -14.06 -28.86 -44.36
N VAL A 25 -14.82 -29.82 -43.95
CA VAL A 25 -14.56 -31.20 -43.52
C VAL A 25 -14.92 -31.53 -42.08
N PHE A 26 -16.04 -32.21 -41.95
CA PHE A 26 -16.48 -32.92 -40.75
C PHE A 26 -15.45 -34.02 -40.40
N GLY A 27 -14.81 -33.84 -39.28
CA GLY A 27 -14.10 -34.87 -38.54
C GLY A 27 -14.35 -34.58 -37.08
N GLY A 28 -15.07 -35.42 -36.35
CA GLY A 28 -15.40 -35.27 -34.94
C GLY A 28 -14.16 -35.11 -34.08
N ILE A 29 -13.82 -33.86 -33.79
CA ILE A 29 -12.88 -33.53 -32.73
C ILE A 29 -13.74 -33.07 -31.57
N GLY A 30 -13.83 -33.91 -30.53
CA GLY A 30 -14.38 -33.51 -29.27
C GLY A 30 -13.78 -32.18 -28.89
N ASN A 31 -14.62 -31.19 -28.58
CA ASN A 31 -14.20 -29.94 -27.98
C ASN A 31 -13.44 -30.27 -26.69
N ALA A 32 -12.14 -30.42 -26.79
CA ALA A 32 -11.26 -30.28 -25.67
C ALA A 32 -11.44 -28.79 -25.25
N TYR A 33 -12.27 -28.51 -24.28
CA TYR A 33 -12.27 -27.23 -23.58
C TYR A 33 -10.81 -27.03 -23.14
N ALA A 34 -10.10 -26.16 -23.82
CA ALA A 34 -8.76 -25.78 -23.42
C ALA A 34 -8.87 -25.35 -21.94
N ALA A 35 -8.16 -26.05 -21.07
CA ALA A 35 -8.21 -25.78 -19.64
C ALA A 35 -7.91 -24.30 -19.46
N LYS A 36 -8.83 -23.56 -18.83
CA LYS A 36 -8.65 -22.12 -18.58
C LYS A 36 -7.38 -21.93 -17.79
N ASN A 37 -6.49 -21.06 -18.25
CA ASN A 37 -5.32 -20.68 -17.47
C ASN A 37 -5.76 -20.13 -16.11
N ARG A 38 -5.14 -20.65 -15.04
CA ARG A 38 -5.50 -20.37 -13.66
C ARG A 38 -4.52 -19.38 -13.08
N VAL A 39 -5.04 -18.25 -12.59
CA VAL A 39 -4.24 -17.29 -11.86
C VAL A 39 -4.78 -17.19 -10.44
N VAL A 40 -3.93 -17.49 -9.45
CA VAL A 40 -4.24 -17.29 -8.05
C VAL A 40 -3.63 -15.98 -7.61
N VAL A 41 -4.38 -15.18 -6.85
CA VAL A 41 -3.94 -13.91 -6.25
C VAL A 41 -4.10 -14.02 -4.75
N ILE A 42 -3.02 -13.85 -3.99
CA ILE A 42 -3.01 -13.84 -2.52
C ILE A 42 -2.98 -12.40 -2.03
N GLY A 43 -3.97 -12.02 -1.23
CA GLY A 43 -4.13 -10.69 -0.63
C GLY A 43 -5.04 -9.76 -1.43
N GLY A 44 -6.09 -9.23 -0.79
CA GLY A 44 -7.14 -8.39 -1.37
C GLY A 44 -6.93 -6.88 -1.21
N GLY A 45 -5.70 -6.43 -0.89
CA GLY A 45 -5.36 -5.02 -0.76
C GLY A 45 -5.22 -4.30 -2.10
N PHE A 46 -4.64 -3.09 -2.09
CA PHE A 46 -4.47 -2.23 -3.28
C PHE A 46 -3.82 -2.95 -4.46
N GLY A 47 -2.78 -3.76 -4.23
CA GLY A 47 -2.10 -4.49 -5.30
C GLY A 47 -2.91 -5.68 -5.82
N GLY A 48 -3.27 -6.62 -4.93
CA GLY A 48 -3.89 -7.88 -5.35
C GLY A 48 -5.30 -7.72 -5.88
N ALA A 49 -6.16 -6.90 -5.27
CA ALA A 49 -7.50 -6.61 -5.78
C ALA A 49 -7.43 -5.93 -7.17
N THR A 50 -6.50 -4.97 -7.36
CA THR A 50 -6.23 -4.39 -8.67
C THR A 50 -5.82 -5.48 -9.67
N ALA A 51 -4.85 -6.31 -9.32
CA ALA A 51 -4.34 -7.34 -10.22
C ALA A 51 -5.45 -8.33 -10.62
N ALA A 52 -6.25 -8.80 -9.65
CA ALA A 52 -7.35 -9.73 -9.91
C ALA A 52 -8.39 -9.14 -10.89
N LYS A 53 -8.78 -7.87 -10.68
CA LYS A 53 -9.69 -7.16 -11.58
C LYS A 53 -9.09 -6.98 -12.98
N TYR A 54 -7.85 -6.52 -13.06
CA TYR A 54 -7.21 -6.23 -14.34
C TYR A 54 -6.85 -7.48 -15.13
N LEU A 55 -6.54 -8.60 -14.50
CA LEU A 55 -6.45 -9.91 -15.17
C LEU A 55 -7.74 -10.23 -15.92
N LYS A 56 -8.90 -10.10 -15.26
CA LYS A 56 -10.21 -10.34 -15.89
C LYS A 56 -10.58 -9.29 -16.93
N LYS A 57 -10.16 -8.03 -16.78
CA LYS A 57 -10.36 -6.98 -17.79
C LYS A 57 -9.54 -7.22 -19.06
N LEU A 58 -8.30 -7.70 -18.92
CA LEU A 58 -7.38 -7.93 -20.02
C LEU A 58 -7.60 -9.27 -20.72
N ASP A 59 -8.08 -10.26 -19.96
CA ASP A 59 -8.44 -11.57 -20.49
C ASP A 59 -9.59 -12.20 -19.68
N PRO A 60 -10.85 -12.00 -20.11
CA PRO A 60 -12.02 -12.55 -19.44
C PRO A 60 -12.05 -14.09 -19.37
N SER A 61 -11.26 -14.77 -20.22
CA SER A 61 -11.22 -16.25 -20.25
C SER A 61 -10.43 -16.84 -19.07
N LEU A 62 -9.58 -16.08 -18.41
CA LEU A 62 -8.79 -16.54 -17.28
C LEU A 62 -9.68 -16.99 -16.10
N SER A 63 -9.26 -18.05 -15.43
CA SER A 63 -9.78 -18.43 -14.12
C SER A 63 -8.97 -17.70 -13.04
N VAL A 64 -9.53 -16.62 -12.49
CA VAL A 64 -8.86 -15.81 -11.46
C VAL A 64 -9.49 -16.07 -10.10
N THR A 65 -8.66 -16.52 -9.13
CA THR A 65 -9.06 -16.74 -7.74
C THR A 65 -8.30 -15.76 -6.86
N LEU A 66 -9.04 -14.93 -6.10
CA LEU A 66 -8.49 -14.05 -5.07
C LEU A 66 -8.66 -14.71 -3.70
N VAL A 67 -7.58 -14.96 -2.99
CA VAL A 67 -7.56 -15.50 -1.62
C VAL A 67 -7.33 -14.35 -0.64
N GLU A 68 -8.33 -14.07 0.21
CA GLU A 68 -8.27 -13.03 1.22
C GLU A 68 -9.12 -13.44 2.44
N PRO A 69 -8.53 -13.55 3.63
CA PRO A 69 -9.26 -14.03 4.81
C PRO A 69 -10.35 -13.07 5.33
N LYS A 70 -10.21 -11.79 5.05
CA LYS A 70 -11.14 -10.77 5.53
C LYS A 70 -12.25 -10.53 4.51
N ALA A 71 -13.49 -10.41 5.00
CA ALA A 71 -14.65 -10.12 4.15
C ALA A 71 -14.59 -8.72 3.52
N ALA A 72 -13.78 -7.81 4.08
CA ALA A 72 -13.61 -6.46 3.60
C ALA A 72 -12.18 -5.97 3.86
N TYR A 73 -11.71 -5.05 3.04
CA TYR A 73 -10.42 -4.40 3.18
C TYR A 73 -10.60 -2.99 3.76
N ILE A 74 -9.89 -2.70 4.85
CA ILE A 74 -9.86 -1.37 5.44
C ILE A 74 -8.61 -0.65 4.93
N THR A 75 -8.80 0.49 4.27
CA THR A 75 -7.71 1.20 3.60
C THR A 75 -6.84 1.95 4.60
N CYS A 76 -5.50 1.82 4.52
CA CYS A 76 -4.57 2.67 5.27
C CYS A 76 -4.58 4.12 4.79
N PRO A 77 -4.58 4.43 3.48
CA PRO A 77 -4.90 5.77 3.02
C PRO A 77 -6.23 6.23 3.60
N PHE A 78 -6.26 7.44 4.14
CA PHE A 78 -7.37 8.06 4.85
C PHE A 78 -7.72 7.46 6.23
N SER A 79 -7.04 6.41 6.71
CA SER A 79 -7.24 5.95 8.09
C SER A 79 -6.79 6.97 9.15
N ASN A 80 -5.82 7.83 8.83
CA ASN A 80 -5.48 8.97 9.70
C ASN A 80 -6.64 9.95 9.89
N TRP A 81 -7.51 10.09 8.87
CA TRP A 81 -8.68 10.99 8.95
C TRP A 81 -9.74 10.52 9.94
N VAL A 82 -9.78 9.23 10.23
CA VAL A 82 -10.63 8.70 11.31
C VAL A 82 -10.17 9.24 12.67
N LEU A 83 -8.84 9.37 12.86
CA LEU A 83 -8.28 9.92 14.10
C LEU A 83 -8.63 11.41 14.31
N GLY A 84 -8.85 12.14 13.23
CA GLY A 84 -9.28 13.54 13.23
C GLY A 84 -10.79 13.75 13.25
N GLY A 85 -11.59 12.67 13.26
CA GLY A 85 -13.06 12.78 13.15
C GLY A 85 -13.57 13.20 11.76
N LEU A 86 -12.70 13.15 10.73
CA LEU A 86 -13.00 13.60 9.37
C LEU A 86 -13.53 12.49 8.45
N LYS A 87 -13.42 11.23 8.87
CA LYS A 87 -13.98 10.05 8.24
C LYS A 87 -14.39 9.00 9.27
N THR A 88 -15.29 8.12 8.87
CA THR A 88 -15.66 6.95 9.64
C THR A 88 -14.87 5.72 9.18
N MET A 89 -14.85 4.65 10.00
CA MET A 89 -14.28 3.36 9.60
C MET A 89 -15.03 2.74 8.43
N GLU A 90 -16.33 2.95 8.32
CA GLU A 90 -17.16 2.46 7.23
C GLU A 90 -16.74 3.08 5.88
N GLU A 91 -16.53 4.40 5.82
CA GLU A 91 -16.10 5.11 4.61
C GLU A 91 -14.75 4.65 4.05
N ILE A 92 -13.90 4.07 4.89
CA ILE A 92 -12.58 3.53 4.47
C ILE A 92 -12.59 1.99 4.31
N THR A 93 -13.76 1.35 4.41
CA THR A 93 -13.94 -0.10 4.27
C THR A 93 -14.47 -0.44 2.88
N GLN A 94 -13.79 -1.36 2.19
CA GLN A 94 -14.11 -1.77 0.81
C GLN A 94 -14.43 -3.26 0.78
N THR A 95 -15.49 -3.65 0.07
CA THR A 95 -15.91 -5.05 -0.09
C THR A 95 -15.49 -5.63 -1.44
N TYR A 96 -15.45 -6.95 -1.55
CA TYR A 96 -15.04 -7.64 -2.78
C TYR A 96 -16.22 -8.01 -3.71
N GLY A 97 -17.45 -7.62 -3.38
CA GLY A 97 -18.66 -8.01 -4.11
C GLY A 97 -18.60 -7.72 -5.61
N ASN A 98 -18.16 -6.51 -5.99
CA ASN A 98 -18.05 -6.13 -7.41
C ASN A 98 -16.97 -6.91 -8.16
N LEU A 99 -15.89 -7.33 -7.50
CA LEU A 99 -14.87 -8.19 -8.13
C LEU A 99 -15.49 -9.51 -8.58
N SER A 100 -16.38 -10.07 -7.77
CA SER A 100 -17.08 -11.31 -8.12
C SER A 100 -18.19 -11.07 -9.12
N SER A 101 -19.13 -10.17 -8.84
CA SER A 101 -20.36 -10.02 -9.62
C SER A 101 -20.14 -9.37 -10.98
N ARG A 102 -19.24 -8.39 -11.10
CA ARG A 102 -19.02 -7.64 -12.34
C ARG A 102 -17.84 -8.15 -13.16
N TYR A 103 -16.83 -8.71 -12.50
CA TYR A 103 -15.59 -9.13 -13.18
C TYR A 103 -15.39 -10.66 -13.18
N GLY A 104 -16.20 -11.42 -12.44
CA GLY A 104 -16.09 -12.87 -12.40
C GLY A 104 -14.81 -13.38 -11.71
N VAL A 105 -14.27 -12.61 -10.76
CA VAL A 105 -13.20 -13.07 -9.87
C VAL A 105 -13.79 -13.98 -8.82
N LYS A 106 -13.24 -15.18 -8.65
CA LYS A 106 -13.62 -16.07 -7.54
C LYS A 106 -12.93 -15.57 -6.27
N VAL A 107 -13.68 -14.99 -5.35
CA VAL A 107 -13.16 -14.57 -4.04
C VAL A 107 -13.31 -15.72 -3.05
N MET A 108 -12.21 -16.11 -2.42
CA MET A 108 -12.17 -17.15 -1.37
C MET A 108 -11.79 -16.49 -0.04
N ALA A 109 -12.72 -16.52 0.91
CA ALA A 109 -12.54 -16.02 2.27
C ALA A 109 -11.73 -17.05 3.09
N ASP A 110 -10.42 -17.16 2.81
CA ASP A 110 -9.52 -18.10 3.48
C ASP A 110 -8.09 -17.54 3.50
N THR A 111 -7.24 -18.12 4.32
CA THR A 111 -5.83 -17.73 4.47
C THR A 111 -4.93 -18.69 3.68
N ALA A 112 -4.09 -18.16 2.79
CA ALA A 112 -3.01 -18.92 2.18
C ALA A 112 -1.92 -19.20 3.26
N VAL A 113 -1.61 -20.47 3.50
CA VAL A 113 -0.67 -20.88 4.54
C VAL A 113 0.64 -21.39 3.97
N SER A 114 0.67 -21.91 2.74
CA SER A 114 1.91 -22.30 2.08
C SER A 114 1.80 -22.21 0.56
N ILE A 115 2.96 -22.03 -0.08
CA ILE A 115 3.12 -22.01 -1.54
C ILE A 115 4.16 -23.07 -1.90
N ASP A 116 3.76 -24.09 -2.66
CA ASP A 116 4.68 -25.05 -3.27
C ASP A 116 4.93 -24.63 -4.72
N THR A 117 6.08 -24.00 -4.95
CA THR A 117 6.44 -23.49 -6.28
C THR A 117 6.85 -24.60 -7.26
N ALA A 118 7.29 -25.76 -6.77
CA ALA A 118 7.64 -26.90 -7.61
C ALA A 118 6.38 -27.59 -8.18
N ARG A 119 5.32 -27.65 -7.37
CA ARG A 119 4.04 -28.23 -7.79
C ARG A 119 3.02 -27.21 -8.30
N SER A 120 3.38 -25.92 -8.25
CA SER A 120 2.48 -24.79 -8.61
C SER A 120 1.14 -24.85 -7.85
N THR A 121 1.22 -24.97 -6.51
CA THR A 121 0.06 -25.06 -5.65
C THR A 121 0.12 -24.07 -4.49
N VAL A 122 -1.06 -23.62 -4.04
CA VAL A 122 -1.26 -22.84 -2.81
C VAL A 122 -2.15 -23.63 -1.88
N THR A 123 -1.70 -23.89 -0.66
CA THR A 123 -2.52 -24.53 0.39
C THR A 123 -3.18 -23.46 1.24
N LEU A 124 -4.48 -23.62 1.47
CA LEU A 124 -5.28 -22.73 2.31
C LEU A 124 -5.45 -23.33 3.71
N LYS A 125 -5.69 -22.46 4.70
CA LYS A 125 -5.91 -22.84 6.09
C LYS A 125 -7.09 -23.81 6.26
N GLY A 126 -8.15 -23.66 5.46
CA GLY A 126 -9.30 -24.55 5.40
C GLY A 126 -9.04 -25.90 4.73
N GLY A 127 -7.80 -26.21 4.34
CA GLY A 127 -7.39 -27.48 3.73
C GLY A 127 -7.50 -27.53 2.20
N ALA A 128 -8.09 -26.54 1.55
CA ALA A 128 -8.18 -26.51 0.09
C ALA A 128 -6.79 -26.28 -0.53
N VAL A 129 -6.50 -26.97 -1.65
CA VAL A 129 -5.29 -26.80 -2.44
C VAL A 129 -5.67 -26.21 -3.80
N LEU A 130 -5.10 -25.06 -4.13
CA LEU A 130 -5.33 -24.36 -5.39
C LEU A 130 -4.13 -24.55 -6.32
N ASN A 131 -4.37 -25.14 -7.50
CA ASN A 131 -3.36 -25.16 -8.55
C ASN A 131 -3.37 -23.83 -9.31
N TYR A 132 -2.20 -23.39 -9.77
CA TYR A 132 -2.05 -22.18 -10.57
C TYR A 132 -1.09 -22.38 -11.76
N ASP A 133 -1.31 -21.63 -12.82
CA ASP A 133 -0.38 -21.50 -13.95
C ASP A 133 0.49 -20.24 -13.77
N ARG A 134 -0.04 -19.24 -13.05
CA ARG A 134 0.69 -18.07 -12.52
C ARG A 134 0.11 -17.69 -11.16
N LEU A 135 0.99 -17.19 -10.28
CA LEU A 135 0.63 -16.76 -8.93
C LEU A 135 1.00 -15.29 -8.72
N ILE A 136 0.10 -14.52 -8.10
CA ILE A 136 0.41 -13.19 -7.58
C ILE A 136 0.36 -13.24 -6.06
N VAL A 137 1.43 -12.76 -5.40
CA VAL A 137 1.53 -12.64 -3.96
C VAL A 137 1.60 -11.16 -3.60
N SER A 138 0.54 -10.65 -2.97
CA SER A 138 0.39 -9.25 -2.55
C SER A 138 0.09 -9.15 -1.04
N PRO A 139 0.99 -9.64 -0.17
CA PRO A 139 0.69 -9.86 1.25
C PRO A 139 0.84 -8.58 2.08
N GLY A 140 1.30 -7.50 1.47
CA GLY A 140 1.65 -6.26 2.17
C GLY A 140 2.86 -6.42 3.07
N ILE A 141 2.80 -5.80 4.25
CA ILE A 141 3.86 -5.82 5.26
C ILE A 141 3.50 -6.70 6.44
N ASP A 142 4.56 -7.13 7.13
CA ASP A 142 4.55 -7.62 8.50
C ASP A 142 5.52 -6.79 9.35
N PHE A 143 5.48 -6.95 10.67
CA PHE A 143 6.30 -6.21 11.62
C PHE A 143 7.43 -7.07 12.18
N LYS A 144 8.56 -6.42 12.51
CA LYS A 144 9.65 -7.00 13.29
C LYS A 144 9.36 -6.71 14.76
N TRP A 145 8.54 -7.56 15.39
CA TRP A 145 8.03 -7.35 16.74
C TRP A 145 9.10 -7.30 17.82
N ASP A 146 10.21 -7.98 17.61
CA ASP A 146 11.38 -8.08 18.48
C ASP A 146 12.37 -6.90 18.34
N ALA A 147 12.10 -5.96 17.44
CA ALA A 147 13.02 -4.86 17.16
C ALA A 147 13.04 -3.75 18.21
N ILE A 148 12.03 -3.68 19.07
CA ILE A 148 11.92 -2.73 20.19
C ILE A 148 11.67 -3.52 21.46
N GLN A 149 12.56 -3.40 22.43
CA GLN A 149 12.43 -4.14 23.69
C GLN A 149 11.11 -3.80 24.40
N GLY A 150 10.40 -4.82 24.85
CA GLY A 150 9.11 -4.67 25.54
C GLY A 150 7.90 -4.41 24.61
N TYR A 151 8.11 -4.32 23.30
CA TYR A 151 7.04 -4.18 22.32
C TYR A 151 6.71 -5.50 21.66
N SER A 152 5.44 -5.87 21.64
CA SER A 152 4.93 -7.09 21.01
C SER A 152 3.61 -6.84 20.30
N GLN A 153 3.10 -7.86 19.61
CA GLN A 153 1.77 -7.79 18.99
C GLN A 153 0.68 -7.56 20.07
N GLU A 154 0.78 -8.22 21.22
CA GLU A 154 -0.17 -8.09 22.33
C GLU A 154 -0.15 -6.66 22.90
N VAL A 155 1.03 -6.07 23.07
CA VAL A 155 1.18 -4.66 23.50
C VAL A 155 0.56 -3.72 22.49
N ALA A 156 0.77 -3.96 21.18
CA ALA A 156 0.19 -3.17 20.12
C ALA A 156 -1.35 -3.27 20.09
N GLU A 157 -1.90 -4.44 20.36
CA GLU A 157 -3.35 -4.66 20.33
C GLU A 157 -4.06 -4.16 21.59
N ALA A 158 -3.35 -4.03 22.71
CA ALA A 158 -3.95 -3.65 23.98
C ALA A 158 -3.72 -2.18 24.38
N THR A 159 -2.47 -1.66 24.22
CA THR A 159 -2.06 -0.41 24.89
C THR A 159 -1.33 0.58 23.98
N MET A 160 -0.38 0.15 23.15
CA MET A 160 0.46 1.01 22.32
C MET A 160 0.28 0.71 20.83
N PRO A 161 -0.86 1.08 20.22
CA PRO A 161 -1.19 0.70 18.85
C PRO A 161 -0.19 1.25 17.84
N HIS A 162 0.20 0.42 16.84
CA HIS A 162 0.95 0.92 15.69
C HIS A 162 0.03 1.63 14.68
N ALA A 163 -1.22 1.20 14.50
CA ALA A 163 -2.20 1.72 13.55
C ALA A 163 -1.65 1.90 12.10
N PHE A 164 -0.69 1.03 11.69
CA PHE A 164 -0.11 0.94 10.34
C PHE A 164 -0.68 -0.22 9.52
N GLN A 165 -1.62 -0.93 10.10
CA GLN A 165 -2.65 -1.72 9.42
C GLN A 165 -3.98 -1.16 9.92
N ALA A 166 -4.78 -0.58 9.02
CA ALA A 166 -6.04 0.02 9.40
C ALA A 166 -7.04 -1.05 9.86
N GLY A 167 -7.87 -0.69 10.83
CA GLY A 167 -8.82 -1.58 11.46
C GLY A 167 -8.87 -1.40 12.98
N PRO A 168 -8.85 -2.49 13.78
CA PRO A 168 -8.90 -2.42 15.24
C PRO A 168 -7.84 -1.49 15.84
N GLN A 169 -6.64 -1.46 15.27
CA GLN A 169 -5.55 -0.57 15.67
C GLN A 169 -5.89 0.91 15.50
N THR A 170 -6.61 1.28 14.42
CA THR A 170 -7.08 2.64 14.19
C THR A 170 -8.14 3.04 15.22
N VAL A 171 -9.07 2.12 15.49
CA VAL A 171 -10.14 2.31 16.49
C VAL A 171 -9.55 2.47 17.89
N LEU A 172 -8.57 1.63 18.27
CA LEU A 172 -7.90 1.73 19.57
C LEU A 172 -7.20 3.06 19.73
N LEU A 173 -6.40 3.49 18.74
CA LEU A 173 -5.70 4.78 18.79
C LEU A 173 -6.70 5.95 18.87
N ASN A 174 -7.77 5.92 18.07
CA ASN A 174 -8.80 6.95 18.09
C ASN A 174 -9.47 7.06 19.49
N ARG A 175 -9.83 5.91 20.07
CA ARG A 175 -10.43 5.87 21.42
C ARG A 175 -9.47 6.45 22.47
N GLN A 176 -8.19 6.13 22.42
CA GLN A 176 -7.19 6.67 23.35
C GLN A 176 -7.07 8.19 23.22
N LEU A 177 -7.06 8.73 22.01
CA LEU A 177 -7.05 10.18 21.76
C LEU A 177 -8.29 10.86 22.33
N GLN A 178 -9.46 10.25 22.18
CA GLN A 178 -10.71 10.77 22.75
C GLN A 178 -10.73 10.74 24.28
N MET A 179 -10.17 9.70 24.90
CA MET A 179 -10.12 9.53 26.35
C MET A 179 -9.01 10.34 27.03
N MET A 180 -7.96 10.74 26.31
CA MET A 180 -6.86 11.54 26.82
C MET A 180 -7.38 12.86 27.39
N LYS A 181 -6.86 13.32 28.52
CA LYS A 181 -7.19 14.64 29.09
C LYS A 181 -6.56 15.76 28.27
N ASP A 182 -7.17 16.96 28.32
CA ASP A 182 -6.51 18.15 27.77
C ASP A 182 -5.20 18.43 28.53
N GLY A 183 -4.14 18.75 27.81
CA GLY A 183 -2.78 18.87 28.33
C GLY A 183 -1.97 17.57 28.27
N GLY A 184 -2.57 16.46 27.78
CA GLY A 184 -1.89 15.18 27.59
C GLY A 184 -0.87 15.19 26.44
N THR A 185 0.05 14.23 26.49
CA THR A 185 1.12 14.07 25.48
C THR A 185 0.89 12.83 24.63
N VAL A 186 0.91 13.03 23.30
CA VAL A 186 0.90 11.95 22.31
C VAL A 186 2.32 11.71 21.83
N LEU A 187 2.81 10.48 21.97
CA LEU A 187 4.09 10.04 21.38
C LEU A 187 3.83 9.29 20.08
N ILE A 188 4.51 9.66 19.00
CA ILE A 188 4.48 8.96 17.71
C ILE A 188 5.91 8.54 17.37
N CYS A 189 6.13 7.24 17.18
CA CYS A 189 7.46 6.66 17.03
C CYS A 189 7.60 5.97 15.66
N PRO A 190 8.00 6.71 14.59
CA PRO A 190 8.23 6.14 13.26
C PRO A 190 9.49 5.28 13.20
N PRO A 191 9.50 4.20 12.37
CA PRO A 191 10.68 3.36 12.20
C PRO A 191 11.70 3.98 11.23
N ALA A 192 12.88 3.38 11.16
CA ALA A 192 13.83 3.60 10.08
C ALA A 192 13.30 3.07 8.74
N ASN A 193 13.85 3.58 7.63
CA ASN A 193 13.54 3.08 6.27
C ASN A 193 14.12 1.67 6.05
N PRO A 194 13.52 0.85 5.18
CA PRO A 194 12.29 1.09 4.43
C PRO A 194 11.03 0.70 5.21
N PHE A 195 9.96 1.46 5.05
CA PHE A 195 8.65 1.14 5.62
C PHE A 195 7.52 1.67 4.72
N ARG A 196 6.29 1.15 4.91
CA ARG A 196 5.11 1.54 4.15
C ARG A 196 4.70 2.97 4.48
N CYS A 197 4.26 3.73 3.44
CA CYS A 197 3.74 5.08 3.58
C CYS A 197 4.71 6.03 4.32
N PRO A 198 5.87 6.36 3.72
CA PRO A 198 6.89 7.19 4.36
C PRO A 198 6.38 8.51 4.95
N PRO A 199 5.41 9.24 4.35
CA PRO A 199 4.83 10.44 4.97
C PRO A 199 3.75 10.17 6.02
N GLY A 200 3.29 8.92 6.16
CA GLY A 200 2.13 8.56 7.00
C GLY A 200 2.18 8.96 8.46
N PRO A 201 3.31 8.79 9.18
CA PRO A 201 3.43 9.20 10.58
C PRO A 201 3.28 10.72 10.78
N TYR A 202 3.76 11.51 9.84
CA TYR A 202 3.75 12.99 9.91
C TYR A 202 2.39 13.56 9.51
N GLU A 203 1.70 12.92 8.56
CA GLU A 203 0.29 13.18 8.29
C GLU A 203 -0.56 12.83 9.52
N ARG A 204 -0.28 11.68 10.16
CA ARG A 204 -0.95 11.28 11.41
C ARG A 204 -0.80 12.33 12.48
N ALA A 205 0.42 12.82 12.72
CA ALA A 205 0.68 13.89 13.68
C ALA A 205 -0.14 15.16 13.34
N SER A 206 -0.20 15.53 12.06
CA SER A 206 -0.96 16.69 11.60
C SER A 206 -2.46 16.53 11.85
N ILE A 207 -3.03 15.38 11.54
CA ILE A 207 -4.48 15.14 11.72
C ILE A 207 -4.84 14.94 13.18
N ILE A 208 -3.96 14.36 14.00
CA ILE A 208 -4.14 14.35 15.46
C ILE A 208 -4.07 15.77 16.01
N ALA A 209 -3.12 16.61 15.55
CA ALA A 209 -3.04 18.01 15.96
C ALA A 209 -4.29 18.79 15.57
N TYR A 210 -4.87 18.53 14.40
CA TYR A 210 -6.16 19.08 14.00
C TYR A 210 -7.25 18.77 15.02
N TYR A 211 -7.37 17.50 15.43
CA TYR A 211 -8.32 17.09 16.47
C TYR A 211 -8.02 17.74 17.83
N LEU A 212 -6.75 17.75 18.25
CA LEU A 212 -6.35 18.30 19.55
C LEU A 212 -6.58 19.80 19.62
N LYS A 213 -6.33 20.54 18.54
CA LYS A 213 -6.55 21.99 18.49
C LYS A 213 -8.00 22.36 18.82
N GLU A 214 -8.96 21.57 18.35
CA GLU A 214 -10.39 21.81 18.58
C GLU A 214 -10.87 21.29 19.95
N HIS A 215 -10.33 20.17 20.42
CA HIS A 215 -10.88 19.46 21.57
C HIS A 215 -9.99 19.47 22.81
N LYS A 216 -8.67 19.62 22.63
CA LYS A 216 -7.66 19.50 23.70
C LYS A 216 -6.46 20.41 23.42
N PRO A 217 -6.66 21.74 23.40
CA PRO A 217 -5.68 22.71 22.88
C PRO A 217 -4.38 22.83 23.70
N LYS A 218 -4.34 22.35 24.94
CA LYS A 218 -3.14 22.34 25.78
C LYS A 218 -2.26 21.11 25.56
N SER A 219 -2.75 20.12 24.79
CA SER A 219 -2.04 18.87 24.51
C SER A 219 -0.93 19.05 23.48
N LYS A 220 0.03 18.13 23.49
CA LYS A 220 1.20 18.15 22.61
C LYS A 220 1.41 16.81 21.94
N ILE A 221 2.12 16.87 20.80
CA ILE A 221 2.57 15.70 20.06
C ILE A 221 4.07 15.75 19.98
N LEU A 222 4.74 14.67 20.37
CA LEU A 222 6.17 14.48 20.18
C LEU A 222 6.41 13.32 19.24
N ILE A 223 7.08 13.59 18.12
CA ILE A 223 7.49 12.58 17.15
C ILE A 223 8.93 12.16 17.48
N LEU A 224 9.12 10.91 17.87
CA LEU A 224 10.41 10.29 18.18
C LEU A 224 10.84 9.44 16.99
N ASP A 225 11.66 10.00 16.12
CA ASP A 225 11.96 9.45 14.80
C ASP A 225 13.28 8.68 14.78
N ALA A 226 13.26 7.44 14.27
CA ALA A 226 14.45 6.62 14.11
C ALA A 226 15.38 7.09 12.95
N LYS A 227 15.12 8.25 12.37
CA LYS A 227 15.90 8.86 11.26
C LYS A 227 15.96 10.38 11.36
N ASP A 228 16.93 10.99 10.68
CA ASP A 228 17.17 12.44 10.74
C ASP A 228 16.53 13.22 9.57
N LYS A 229 15.85 12.53 8.67
CA LYS A 229 15.12 13.12 7.55
C LYS A 229 13.87 12.30 7.25
N PHE A 230 12.82 12.98 6.74
CA PHE A 230 11.60 12.32 6.33
C PHE A 230 10.96 12.94 5.08
N SER A 231 10.07 12.19 4.46
CA SER A 231 9.39 12.61 3.22
C SER A 231 8.61 13.91 3.41
N LYS A 232 8.85 14.91 2.55
CA LYS A 232 8.18 16.23 2.57
C LYS A 232 8.43 17.04 3.85
N GLN A 233 9.56 16.84 4.53
CA GLN A 233 9.84 17.40 5.86
C GLN A 233 9.61 18.91 5.94
N ALA A 234 10.20 19.69 5.03
CA ALA A 234 10.05 21.15 5.04
C ALA A 234 8.59 21.60 4.91
N LEU A 235 7.80 20.89 4.06
CA LEU A 235 6.39 21.18 3.87
C LEU A 235 5.55 20.86 5.11
N PHE A 236 5.83 19.74 5.78
CA PHE A 236 5.18 19.41 7.04
C PHE A 236 5.51 20.41 8.13
N GLN A 237 6.78 20.75 8.31
CA GLN A 237 7.22 21.69 9.35
C GLN A 237 6.61 23.07 9.14
N LYS A 238 6.64 23.60 7.90
CA LYS A 238 5.96 24.86 7.55
C LYS A 238 4.46 24.81 7.85
N GLY A 239 3.80 23.69 7.52
CA GLY A 239 2.39 23.50 7.82
C GLY A 239 2.10 23.42 9.30
N TRP A 240 2.94 22.76 10.10
CA TRP A 240 2.80 22.69 11.56
C TRP A 240 2.97 24.04 12.23
N GLU A 241 3.98 24.81 11.84
CA GLU A 241 4.18 26.19 12.35
C GLU A 241 2.96 27.05 12.06
N ARG A 242 2.38 26.92 10.89
CA ARG A 242 1.20 27.72 10.49
C ARG A 242 -0.09 27.29 11.16
N LEU A 243 -0.38 25.97 11.21
CA LEU A 243 -1.68 25.44 11.63
C LEU A 243 -1.73 25.09 13.11
N TYR A 244 -0.62 24.67 13.69
CA TYR A 244 -0.50 24.07 15.03
C TYR A 244 0.73 24.58 15.78
N PRO A 245 0.93 25.91 15.91
CA PRO A 245 2.14 26.47 16.48
C PRO A 245 2.39 25.93 17.90
N GLY A 246 3.59 25.38 18.10
CA GLY A 246 4.02 24.83 19.40
C GLY A 246 3.34 23.51 19.83
N MET A 247 2.46 22.91 19.01
CA MET A 247 1.77 21.67 19.36
C MET A 247 2.52 20.42 18.93
N ILE A 248 3.29 20.47 17.83
CA ILE A 248 4.03 19.33 17.28
C ILE A 248 5.52 19.58 17.40
N GLU A 249 6.22 18.69 18.10
CA GLU A 249 7.69 18.65 18.15
C GLU A 249 8.18 17.39 17.43
N TRP A 250 9.24 17.53 16.63
CA TRP A 250 9.91 16.41 15.96
C TRP A 250 11.36 16.30 16.41
N ARG A 251 11.76 15.09 16.82
CA ARG A 251 13.14 14.75 17.18
C ARG A 251 13.64 13.62 16.30
N GLY A 252 14.68 13.89 15.51
CA GLY A 252 15.37 12.89 14.72
C GLY A 252 16.29 12.00 15.56
N ALA A 253 16.83 10.96 14.93
CA ALA A 253 17.69 9.97 15.58
C ALA A 253 18.91 10.61 16.28
N ALA A 254 19.58 11.54 15.62
CA ALA A 254 20.74 12.28 16.17
C ALA A 254 20.40 13.15 17.40
N LYS A 255 19.11 13.39 17.65
CA LYS A 255 18.62 14.14 18.83
C LYS A 255 17.88 13.23 19.82
N GLY A 256 18.20 11.93 19.84
CA GLY A 256 17.59 10.97 20.75
C GLY A 256 16.16 10.56 20.36
N GLY A 257 15.76 10.69 19.10
CA GLY A 257 14.42 10.27 18.65
C GLY A 257 14.28 8.76 18.41
N LYS A 258 15.38 7.98 18.38
CA LYS A 258 15.32 6.55 18.15
C LYS A 258 14.87 5.81 19.42
N VAL A 259 13.72 5.15 19.33
CA VAL A 259 13.16 4.33 20.40
C VAL A 259 13.89 2.99 20.47
N GLN A 260 14.28 2.58 21.68
CA GLN A 260 14.98 1.32 21.98
C GLN A 260 14.08 0.35 22.75
N ALA A 261 13.28 0.87 23.69
CA ALA A 261 12.41 0.05 24.54
C ALA A 261 11.12 0.76 24.89
N VAL A 262 10.12 -0.01 25.33
CA VAL A 262 8.86 0.51 25.87
C VAL A 262 8.49 -0.22 27.15
N ASP A 263 7.78 0.46 28.04
CA ASP A 263 7.04 -0.11 29.16
C ASP A 263 5.56 0.24 28.99
N SER A 264 4.76 -0.75 28.63
CA SER A 264 3.35 -0.57 28.33
C SER A 264 2.49 -0.34 29.59
N ALA A 265 2.93 -0.78 30.77
CA ALA A 265 2.25 -0.54 32.03
C ALA A 265 2.47 0.89 32.53
N ALA A 266 3.68 1.40 32.40
CA ALA A 266 4.04 2.77 32.75
C ALA A 266 3.68 3.80 31.65
N MET A 267 3.34 3.34 30.45
CA MET A 267 3.14 4.16 29.24
C MET A 267 4.40 5.01 28.91
N THR A 268 5.57 4.39 28.98
CA THR A 268 6.85 5.05 28.71
C THR A 268 7.57 4.48 27.50
N VAL A 269 8.36 5.34 26.89
CA VAL A 269 9.24 5.05 25.75
C VAL A 269 10.65 5.44 26.15
N THR A 270 11.59 4.50 25.99
CA THR A 270 13.02 4.71 26.27
C THR A 270 13.76 4.96 24.97
N THR A 271 14.47 6.08 24.91
CA THR A 271 15.43 6.41 23.85
C THR A 271 16.86 6.25 24.38
N GLU A 272 17.86 6.59 23.56
CA GLU A 272 19.24 6.61 24.00
C GLU A 272 19.51 7.66 25.10
N LEU A 273 18.76 8.77 25.10
CA LEU A 273 19.01 9.92 25.96
C LEU A 273 18.11 9.98 27.21
N GLU A 274 16.88 9.49 27.12
CA GLU A 274 15.88 9.70 28.18
C GLU A 274 14.73 8.68 28.14
N VAL A 275 13.94 8.68 29.21
CA VAL A 275 12.68 7.95 29.30
C VAL A 275 11.54 8.97 29.26
N LEU A 276 10.64 8.81 28.29
CA LEU A 276 9.53 9.72 28.04
C LEU A 276 8.19 9.03 28.30
N LYS A 277 7.31 9.70 29.01
CA LYS A 277 5.95 9.23 29.28
C LYS A 277 4.97 9.87 28.30
N GLY A 278 4.08 9.04 27.72
CA GLY A 278 2.95 9.51 26.90
C GLY A 278 1.61 9.11 27.49
N ASP A 279 0.60 9.95 27.31
CA ASP A 279 -0.79 9.59 27.62
C ASP A 279 -1.37 8.72 26.49
N VAL A 280 -0.89 8.93 25.27
CA VAL A 280 -1.14 8.09 24.10
C VAL A 280 0.20 7.78 23.43
N VAL A 281 0.47 6.51 23.19
CA VAL A 281 1.77 6.07 22.62
C VAL A 281 1.52 5.25 21.36
N ASN A 282 1.93 5.78 20.21
CA ASN A 282 1.81 5.15 18.91
C ASN A 282 3.19 4.68 18.43
N ILE A 283 3.48 3.39 18.60
CA ILE A 283 4.74 2.77 18.16
C ILE A 283 4.53 2.16 16.78
N ILE A 284 5.35 2.54 15.80
CA ILE A 284 5.35 1.93 14.48
C ILE A 284 6.63 1.10 14.36
N PRO A 285 6.56 -0.25 14.51
CA PRO A 285 7.78 -1.07 14.49
C PRO A 285 8.39 -1.15 13.09
N PRO A 286 9.68 -1.50 12.98
CA PRO A 286 10.30 -1.84 11.71
C PRO A 286 9.53 -2.94 10.97
N GLN A 287 9.59 -2.90 9.64
CA GLN A 287 8.74 -3.72 8.78
C GLN A 287 9.54 -4.69 7.91
N LYS A 288 8.86 -5.70 7.42
CA LYS A 288 9.32 -6.69 6.45
C LYS A 288 8.17 -7.08 5.53
N ALA A 289 8.42 -7.88 4.50
CA ALA A 289 7.36 -8.45 3.66
C ALA A 289 6.39 -9.29 4.47
N GLY A 290 5.12 -9.33 4.06
CA GLY A 290 4.09 -10.11 4.73
C GLY A 290 4.46 -11.60 4.83
N ARG A 291 4.07 -12.24 5.93
CA ARG A 291 4.55 -13.55 6.39
C ARG A 291 4.57 -14.63 5.32
N ILE A 292 3.49 -14.78 4.54
CA ILE A 292 3.41 -15.82 3.50
C ILE A 292 4.54 -15.71 2.44
N ALA A 293 4.98 -14.49 2.11
CA ALA A 293 6.10 -14.30 1.20
C ALA A 293 7.42 -14.74 1.84
N PHE A 294 7.58 -14.51 3.13
CA PHE A 294 8.74 -14.93 3.91
C PHE A 294 8.81 -16.45 4.02
N ASP A 295 7.74 -17.07 4.49
CA ASP A 295 7.64 -18.52 4.71
C ASP A 295 7.78 -19.32 3.40
N SER A 296 7.49 -18.70 2.25
CA SER A 296 7.58 -19.34 0.93
C SER A 296 8.90 -19.05 0.20
N GLY A 297 9.90 -18.42 0.85
CA GLY A 297 11.21 -18.14 0.27
C GLY A 297 11.16 -17.15 -0.90
N LEU A 298 10.24 -16.17 -0.85
CA LEU A 298 10.13 -15.08 -1.83
C LEU A 298 10.91 -13.84 -1.41
N SER A 299 11.33 -13.75 -0.15
CA SER A 299 12.15 -12.65 0.38
C SER A 299 13.62 -13.02 0.43
N ASP A 300 14.49 -12.03 0.27
CA ASP A 300 15.93 -12.13 0.50
C ASP A 300 16.32 -11.72 1.94
N ALA A 301 17.62 -11.57 2.20
CA ALA A 301 18.16 -11.17 3.50
C ALA A 301 17.72 -9.76 3.94
N SER A 302 17.26 -8.91 3.05
CA SER A 302 16.70 -7.59 3.39
C SER A 302 15.34 -7.69 4.09
N GLY A 303 14.67 -8.84 3.96
CA GLY A 303 13.31 -9.07 4.43
C GLY A 303 12.24 -8.61 3.44
N TRP A 304 12.63 -8.27 2.20
CA TRP A 304 11.74 -7.86 1.12
C TRP A 304 11.91 -8.77 -0.10
N CYS A 305 10.98 -8.73 -1.06
CA CYS A 305 10.93 -9.66 -2.18
C CYS A 305 11.57 -9.04 -3.43
N PRO A 306 12.72 -9.54 -3.91
CA PRO A 306 13.31 -9.09 -5.16
C PRO A 306 12.49 -9.56 -6.36
N VAL A 307 12.27 -8.67 -7.33
CA VAL A 307 11.41 -8.91 -8.49
C VAL A 307 12.04 -8.42 -9.79
N ASN A 308 11.65 -9.02 -10.89
CA ASN A 308 11.90 -8.51 -12.22
C ASN A 308 11.14 -7.19 -12.42
N PRO A 309 11.80 -6.10 -12.80
CA PRO A 309 11.18 -4.77 -12.84
C PRO A 309 10.11 -4.61 -13.95
N VAL A 310 10.11 -5.49 -14.96
CA VAL A 310 9.17 -5.43 -16.09
C VAL A 310 7.88 -6.20 -15.80
N SER A 311 7.97 -7.30 -15.06
CA SER A 311 6.85 -8.23 -14.83
C SER A 311 6.42 -8.35 -13.38
N PHE A 312 7.24 -7.87 -12.44
CA PHE A 312 7.13 -8.15 -11.01
C PHE A 312 7.22 -9.64 -10.66
N GLU A 313 7.71 -10.48 -11.57
CA GLU A 313 8.01 -11.88 -11.29
C GLU A 313 9.17 -11.97 -10.30
N SER A 314 9.04 -12.83 -9.29
CA SER A 314 10.08 -13.07 -8.29
C SER A 314 11.37 -13.55 -8.96
N THR A 315 12.50 -12.97 -8.61
CA THR A 315 13.82 -13.47 -9.09
C THR A 315 14.24 -14.76 -8.38
N LEU A 316 13.55 -15.13 -7.30
CA LEU A 316 13.83 -16.32 -6.49
C LEU A 316 12.94 -17.52 -6.86
N ARG A 317 11.73 -17.27 -7.38
CA ARG A 317 10.72 -18.31 -7.65
C ARG A 317 10.01 -18.02 -8.98
N PRO A 318 10.36 -18.69 -10.06
CA PRO A 318 9.68 -18.54 -11.35
C PRO A 318 8.18 -18.82 -11.28
N GLY A 319 7.38 -18.10 -12.07
CA GLY A 319 5.92 -18.26 -12.11
C GLY A 319 5.18 -17.54 -11.01
N VAL A 320 5.88 -16.96 -10.02
CA VAL A 320 5.33 -16.21 -8.91
C VAL A 320 5.65 -14.73 -9.05
N HIS A 321 4.64 -13.86 -9.02
CA HIS A 321 4.80 -12.40 -9.08
C HIS A 321 4.54 -11.81 -7.71
N VAL A 322 5.40 -10.89 -7.24
CA VAL A 322 5.22 -10.20 -5.95
C VAL A 322 5.02 -8.73 -6.19
N ILE A 323 3.94 -8.17 -5.65
CA ILE A 323 3.54 -6.77 -5.85
C ILE A 323 3.17 -6.08 -4.53
N GLY A 324 3.10 -4.77 -4.57
CA GLY A 324 2.76 -3.93 -3.43
C GLY A 324 3.92 -3.79 -2.45
N ASP A 325 3.59 -3.56 -1.19
CA ASP A 325 4.60 -3.19 -0.19
C ASP A 325 5.65 -4.28 0.07
N ALA A 326 5.35 -5.55 -0.24
CA ALA A 326 6.27 -6.67 -0.05
C ALA A 326 7.45 -6.66 -1.03
N CYS A 327 7.30 -6.11 -2.24
CA CYS A 327 8.34 -6.17 -3.28
C CYS A 327 9.40 -5.06 -3.14
N VAL A 328 10.58 -5.33 -3.73
CA VAL A 328 11.63 -4.33 -3.95
C VAL A 328 11.39 -3.69 -5.32
N ALA A 329 10.89 -2.45 -5.32
CA ALA A 329 10.55 -1.70 -6.52
C ALA A 329 11.47 -0.47 -6.72
N GLY A 330 12.76 -0.59 -6.36
CA GLY A 330 13.73 0.49 -6.48
C GLY A 330 13.30 1.73 -5.68
N PRO A 331 13.33 2.92 -6.27
CA PRO A 331 12.97 4.18 -5.61
C PRO A 331 11.45 4.37 -5.44
N MET A 332 10.60 3.51 -6.02
CA MET A 332 9.15 3.63 -5.80
C MET A 332 8.81 3.43 -4.33
N PRO A 333 8.07 4.35 -3.70
CA PRO A 333 7.68 4.19 -2.30
C PRO A 333 6.68 3.05 -2.14
N LYS A 334 6.69 2.40 -0.98
CA LYS A 334 5.68 1.42 -0.57
C LYS A 334 4.37 2.17 -0.25
N SER A 335 3.46 2.24 -1.22
CA SER A 335 2.20 3.01 -1.14
C SER A 335 1.05 2.30 -1.84
N GLY A 336 -0.19 2.68 -1.51
CA GLY A 336 -1.38 2.15 -2.18
C GLY A 336 -1.41 2.49 -3.68
N PHE A 337 -0.92 3.68 -4.07
CA PHE A 337 -0.79 4.08 -5.48
C PHE A 337 0.21 3.17 -6.23
N ALA A 338 1.43 3.02 -5.68
CA ALA A 338 2.44 2.15 -6.25
C ALA A 338 1.94 0.70 -6.36
N ALA A 339 1.30 0.17 -5.31
CA ALA A 339 0.75 -1.19 -5.29
C ALA A 339 -0.30 -1.40 -6.40
N SER A 340 -1.21 -0.45 -6.60
CA SER A 340 -2.21 -0.49 -7.69
C SER A 340 -1.54 -0.42 -9.07
N SER A 341 -0.57 0.47 -9.26
CA SER A 341 0.20 0.57 -10.51
C SER A 341 0.92 -0.75 -10.83
N GLN A 342 1.61 -1.33 -9.85
CA GLN A 342 2.29 -2.63 -9.98
C GLN A 342 1.32 -3.77 -10.27
N GLY A 343 0.13 -3.75 -9.66
CA GLY A 343 -0.94 -4.72 -9.92
C GLY A 343 -1.39 -4.73 -11.38
N LYS A 344 -1.52 -3.55 -12.00
CA LYS A 344 -1.87 -3.40 -13.43
C LYS A 344 -0.75 -3.93 -14.32
N VAL A 345 0.50 -3.62 -13.99
CA VAL A 345 1.68 -4.08 -14.74
C VAL A 345 1.82 -5.60 -14.65
N ALA A 346 1.73 -6.18 -13.45
CA ALA A 346 1.81 -7.64 -13.27
C ALA A 346 0.68 -8.37 -14.00
N ALA A 347 -0.55 -7.85 -13.96
CA ALA A 347 -1.68 -8.42 -14.70
C ALA A 347 -1.42 -8.43 -16.22
N ALA A 348 -0.94 -7.31 -16.77
CA ALA A 348 -0.60 -7.22 -18.20
C ALA A 348 0.55 -8.16 -18.58
N ALA A 349 1.58 -8.24 -17.74
CA ALA A 349 2.71 -9.15 -17.94
C ALA A 349 2.26 -10.62 -17.94
N ILE A 350 1.45 -11.03 -16.96
CA ILE A 350 0.92 -12.39 -16.84
C ILE A 350 0.09 -12.78 -18.07
N VAL A 351 -0.82 -11.92 -18.53
CA VAL A 351 -1.63 -12.19 -19.72
C VAL A 351 -0.75 -12.42 -20.95
N ARG A 352 0.33 -11.65 -21.10
CA ARG A 352 1.28 -11.85 -22.20
C ARG A 352 2.06 -13.14 -22.05
N LEU A 353 2.60 -13.44 -20.88
CA LEU A 353 3.36 -14.65 -20.58
C LEU A 353 2.52 -15.92 -20.81
N LEU A 354 1.24 -15.92 -20.39
CA LEU A 354 0.32 -17.04 -20.64
C LEU A 354 0.02 -17.26 -22.14
N ARG A 355 0.23 -16.24 -22.96
CA ARG A 355 0.12 -16.30 -24.43
C ARG A 355 1.46 -16.55 -25.13
N GLY A 356 2.51 -16.91 -24.40
CA GLY A 356 3.86 -17.11 -24.93
C GLY A 356 4.55 -15.85 -25.44
N LYS A 357 4.10 -14.65 -25.00
CA LYS A 357 4.65 -13.35 -25.41
C LYS A 357 5.45 -12.71 -24.27
N GLN A 358 6.54 -12.02 -24.61
CA GLN A 358 7.33 -11.29 -23.63
C GLN A 358 6.54 -10.10 -23.04
N PRO A 359 6.69 -9.78 -21.75
CA PRO A 359 6.17 -8.56 -21.14
C PRO A 359 6.71 -7.31 -21.85
N VAL A 360 5.93 -6.23 -21.80
CA VAL A 360 6.35 -4.91 -22.32
C VAL A 360 6.88 -4.08 -21.16
N SER A 361 7.96 -3.35 -21.39
CA SER A 361 8.54 -2.43 -20.41
C SER A 361 7.50 -1.39 -19.98
N PRO A 362 7.13 -1.31 -18.69
CA PRO A 362 6.13 -0.37 -18.22
C PRO A 362 6.71 1.01 -17.92
N SER A 363 5.84 2.02 -17.95
CA SER A 363 6.04 3.25 -17.17
C SER A 363 5.26 3.14 -15.88
N LEU A 364 5.89 3.54 -14.78
CA LEU A 364 5.31 3.48 -13.44
C LEU A 364 5.17 4.88 -12.87
N VAL A 365 4.14 5.10 -12.09
CA VAL A 365 3.86 6.41 -11.47
C VAL A 365 3.49 6.20 -10.02
N ASN A 366 3.87 7.14 -9.17
CA ASN A 366 3.38 7.23 -7.81
C ASN A 366 3.11 8.68 -7.43
N THR A 367 2.02 8.93 -6.73
CA THR A 367 1.74 10.19 -6.05
C THR A 367 1.33 9.91 -4.62
N CYS A 368 1.96 10.57 -3.66
CA CYS A 368 1.61 10.49 -2.25
C CYS A 368 1.12 11.86 -1.77
N TYR A 369 -0.19 11.97 -1.64
CA TYR A 369 -0.82 13.11 -0.96
C TYR A 369 -0.69 12.96 0.54
N SER A 370 -0.59 14.08 1.25
CA SER A 370 -0.71 14.16 2.71
C SER A 370 -1.56 15.36 3.07
N LEU A 371 -2.46 15.16 4.00
CA LEU A 371 -3.39 16.18 4.46
C LEU A 371 -2.99 16.62 5.87
N LEU A 372 -2.73 17.90 6.03
CA LEU A 372 -2.40 18.49 7.32
C LEU A 372 -3.65 19.04 8.03
N ALA A 373 -4.64 19.42 7.23
CA ALA A 373 -5.97 19.86 7.66
C ALA A 373 -6.97 19.64 6.51
N PRO A 374 -8.27 19.77 6.70
CA PRO A 374 -9.27 19.60 5.63
C PRO A 374 -9.03 20.45 4.36
N GLY A 375 -8.48 21.65 4.50
CA GLY A 375 -8.15 22.54 3.37
C GLY A 375 -6.65 22.68 3.10
N TYR A 376 -5.79 21.84 3.68
CA TYR A 376 -4.34 21.94 3.53
C TYR A 376 -3.74 20.61 3.11
N GLY A 377 -3.46 20.47 1.84
CA GLY A 377 -2.82 19.30 1.24
C GLY A 377 -1.41 19.59 0.75
N ILE A 378 -0.56 18.58 0.78
CA ILE A 378 0.78 18.57 0.18
C ILE A 378 1.00 17.23 -0.52
N SER A 379 1.77 17.24 -1.61
CA SER A 379 2.03 16.02 -2.38
C SER A 379 3.50 15.82 -2.72
N VAL A 380 3.83 14.60 -3.10
CA VAL A 380 5.04 14.22 -3.81
C VAL A 380 4.65 13.27 -4.94
N ALA A 381 5.10 13.54 -6.14
CA ALA A 381 4.90 12.71 -7.32
C ALA A 381 6.24 12.23 -7.87
N GLY A 382 6.26 11.04 -8.46
CA GLY A 382 7.40 10.48 -9.17
C GLY A 382 6.94 9.65 -10.36
N VAL A 383 7.70 9.73 -11.45
CA VAL A 383 7.55 8.88 -12.63
C VAL A 383 8.77 7.99 -12.73
N TYR A 384 8.56 6.72 -13.02
CA TYR A 384 9.63 5.72 -13.04
C TYR A 384 9.64 4.99 -14.37
N LYS A 385 10.84 4.63 -14.82
CA LYS A 385 11.08 3.80 -16.02
C LYS A 385 11.96 2.62 -15.67
N ILE A 386 12.00 1.67 -16.58
CA ILE A 386 12.91 0.54 -16.49
C ILE A 386 14.24 0.90 -17.16
N SER A 387 15.35 0.61 -16.49
CA SER A 387 16.72 0.72 -16.99
C SER A 387 17.47 -0.60 -16.78
N ALA A 388 18.74 -0.64 -17.15
CA ALA A 388 19.64 -1.76 -16.84
C ALA A 388 19.82 -1.99 -15.34
N GLU A 389 19.65 -0.94 -14.53
CA GLU A 389 19.77 -0.96 -13.07
C GLU A 389 18.46 -1.34 -12.36
N GLY A 390 17.39 -1.57 -13.12
CA GLY A 390 16.05 -1.85 -12.61
C GLY A 390 15.09 -0.68 -12.77
N ILE A 391 14.20 -0.48 -11.77
CA ILE A 391 13.29 0.67 -11.74
C ILE A 391 14.08 1.90 -11.29
N VAL A 392 14.07 2.96 -12.11
CA VAL A 392 14.73 4.24 -11.80
C VAL A 392 13.74 5.39 -11.96
N GLU A 393 13.93 6.45 -11.18
CA GLU A 393 13.13 7.67 -11.33
C GLU A 393 13.53 8.42 -12.60
N VAL A 394 12.56 8.95 -13.33
CA VAL A 394 12.80 9.81 -14.49
C VAL A 394 13.14 11.21 -13.98
N PRO A 395 14.33 11.74 -14.27
CA PRO A 395 14.72 13.06 -13.79
C PRO A 395 13.73 14.14 -14.21
N ASN A 396 13.43 15.06 -13.30
CA ASN A 396 12.54 16.22 -13.52
C ASN A 396 11.10 15.88 -13.96
N SER A 397 10.65 14.65 -13.76
CA SER A 397 9.28 14.22 -14.13
C SER A 397 8.34 14.14 -12.94
N GLY A 398 8.85 14.29 -11.74
CA GLY A 398 8.11 14.35 -10.49
C GLY A 398 8.19 15.73 -9.84
N GLY A 399 7.80 15.80 -8.59
CA GLY A 399 7.90 17.03 -7.83
C GLY A 399 7.25 16.96 -6.47
N LEU A 400 7.48 18.01 -5.72
CA LEU A 400 6.84 18.31 -4.45
C LEU A 400 5.89 19.50 -4.64
N THR A 401 4.88 19.61 -3.81
CA THR A 401 4.18 20.90 -3.63
C THR A 401 5.23 21.98 -3.38
N PRO A 402 5.19 23.12 -4.10
CA PRO A 402 6.16 24.22 -3.87
C PRO A 402 6.15 24.66 -2.41
N ILE A 403 7.32 24.98 -1.87
CA ILE A 403 7.44 25.40 -0.46
C ILE A 403 6.71 26.71 -0.19
N ASP A 404 6.58 27.57 -1.20
CA ASP A 404 5.90 28.85 -1.19
C ASP A 404 4.47 28.80 -1.72
N ALA A 405 3.89 27.58 -1.90
CA ALA A 405 2.53 27.40 -2.34
C ALA A 405 1.54 28.25 -1.54
N GLY A 406 0.69 28.98 -2.25
CA GLY A 406 -0.39 29.78 -1.67
C GLY A 406 -1.58 28.92 -1.22
N ASP A 407 -2.53 29.55 -0.53
CA ASP A 407 -3.69 28.88 0.06
C ASP A 407 -4.56 28.13 -0.95
N ASP A 408 -4.79 28.73 -2.13
CA ASP A 408 -5.57 28.10 -3.20
C ASP A 408 -4.90 26.82 -3.68
N GLN A 409 -3.58 26.80 -3.83
CA GLN A 409 -2.85 25.61 -4.25
C GLN A 409 -2.90 24.51 -3.17
N LEU A 410 -2.71 24.87 -1.91
CA LEU A 410 -2.81 23.93 -0.79
C LEU A 410 -4.22 23.33 -0.65
N MET A 411 -5.25 24.16 -0.91
CA MET A 411 -6.64 23.70 -0.98
C MET A 411 -6.87 22.74 -2.16
N GLN A 412 -6.35 23.07 -3.34
CA GLN A 412 -6.43 22.19 -4.52
C GLN A 412 -5.75 20.84 -4.26
N GLU A 413 -4.58 20.82 -3.65
CA GLU A 413 -3.89 19.58 -3.25
C GLU A 413 -4.75 18.73 -2.30
N ALA A 414 -5.45 19.36 -1.36
CA ALA A 414 -6.37 18.67 -0.47
C ALA A 414 -7.59 18.10 -1.22
N MET A 415 -8.09 18.80 -2.23
CA MET A 415 -9.16 18.31 -3.12
C MET A 415 -8.66 17.14 -3.97
N TYR A 416 -7.45 17.23 -4.53
CA TYR A 416 -6.83 16.15 -5.31
C TYR A 416 -6.62 14.89 -4.48
N ALA A 417 -6.20 15.02 -3.22
CA ALA A 417 -6.07 13.89 -2.30
C ALA A 417 -7.39 13.12 -2.13
N ARG A 418 -8.50 13.84 -1.92
CA ARG A 418 -9.84 13.24 -1.80
C ARG A 418 -10.31 12.62 -3.11
N GLY A 419 -10.13 13.34 -4.22
CA GLY A 419 -10.47 12.87 -5.56
C GLY A 419 -9.70 11.61 -5.93
N TRP A 420 -8.40 11.59 -5.64
CA TRP A 420 -7.56 10.42 -5.83
C TRP A 420 -8.08 9.21 -5.04
N TYR A 421 -8.36 9.39 -3.74
CA TYR A 421 -8.87 8.31 -2.91
C TYR A 421 -10.19 7.73 -3.46
N ASN A 422 -11.15 8.58 -3.75
CA ASN A 422 -12.44 8.16 -4.29
C ASN A 422 -12.30 7.41 -5.63
N ASN A 423 -11.39 7.88 -6.49
CA ASN A 423 -11.14 7.26 -7.79
C ASN A 423 -10.41 5.92 -7.66
N ILE A 424 -9.39 5.83 -6.82
CA ILE A 424 -8.61 4.60 -6.69
C ILE A 424 -9.42 3.48 -6.03
N VAL A 425 -10.23 3.78 -5.00
CA VAL A 425 -11.10 2.76 -4.39
C VAL A 425 -12.17 2.29 -5.36
N LYS A 426 -12.75 3.19 -6.16
CA LYS A 426 -13.68 2.84 -7.23
C LYS A 426 -13.01 2.04 -8.35
N ASP A 427 -11.78 2.38 -8.74
CA ASP A 427 -11.03 1.62 -9.74
C ASP A 427 -10.70 0.20 -9.26
N ILE A 428 -10.47 -0.01 -7.98
CA ILE A 428 -10.06 -1.30 -7.43
C ILE A 428 -11.26 -2.16 -7.09
N TRP A 429 -12.17 -1.67 -6.27
CA TRP A 429 -13.29 -2.46 -5.68
C TRP A 429 -14.66 -2.08 -6.25
N GLY A 430 -14.78 -0.98 -7.02
CA GLY A 430 -16.04 -0.48 -7.60
C GLY A 430 -16.51 -1.17 -8.88
#